data_351b24f4760de92d34ff2863fbb7db49
#
_entry.id   351b24f4760de92d34ff2863fbb7db49
#
_cell.length_a   1.000
_cell.length_b   1.000
_cell.length_c   1.000
_cell.angle_alpha   90.00
_cell.angle_beta   90.00
_cell.angle_gamma   90.00
#
_symmetry.space_group_name_H-M   'P 1'
#
loop_
_entity.id
_entity.type
_entity.pdbx_description
1 polymer ?
#
loop_
_entity_poly.entity_id
_entity_poly.type
_entity_poly.pdbx_seq_one_letter_code
_entity_poly.pdbx_strand_id
1 'polypeptide(L)'
;MAAVAARGTAGQGAFSRETLDDPEIARLRRMVRLKPYEPIAPWPKDRPGRVTWRLSNGEVWTEAVENARGGADQPFSTDDLIDKIDALTRTVFPPMPDTLRRLITHPNIMAALPWRDVVAEMTGG
;
A
#
# COMPACT_ATOMS: atom_id res chain seq x y z
N MET A 1 10.76 -0.58 4.30
CA MET A 1 11.55 -1.68 4.90
C MET A 1 11.92 -1.37 6.34
N ALA A 2 12.78 -0.38 6.66
CA ALA A 2 13.20 -0.08 8.03
C ALA A 2 12.01 0.25 8.97
N ALA A 3 11.04 1.05 8.53
CA ALA A 3 9.84 1.36 9.30
C ALA A 3 8.97 0.11 9.56
N VAL A 4 8.85 -0.79 8.59
CA VAL A 4 8.15 -2.07 8.76
C VAL A 4 8.84 -2.93 9.81
N ALA A 5 10.17 -3.02 9.77
CA ALA A 5 10.94 -3.80 10.72
C ALA A 5 10.85 -3.25 12.16
N ALA A 6 10.86 -1.93 12.32
CA ALA A 6 10.82 -1.29 13.63
C ALA A 6 9.41 -1.23 14.24
N ARG A 7 8.38 -1.02 13.42
CA ARG A 7 7.04 -0.66 13.89
C ARG A 7 5.89 -1.42 13.21
N GLY A 8 6.16 -2.33 12.30
CA GLY A 8 5.13 -3.03 11.52
C GLY A 8 4.34 -2.13 10.56
N THR A 9 4.73 -0.87 10.39
CA THR A 9 3.98 0.11 9.59
C THR A 9 4.45 0.13 8.16
N ALA A 10 3.58 -0.22 7.22
CA ALA A 10 3.87 -0.28 5.79
C ALA A 10 3.13 0.79 4.95
N GLY A 11 2.11 1.43 5.48
CA GLY A 11 1.28 2.42 4.79
C GLY A 11 1.88 3.84 4.80
N GLN A 12 1.00 4.84 4.69
CA GLN A 12 1.35 6.26 4.69
C GLN A 12 2.19 6.67 5.91
N GLY A 13 1.90 6.11 7.09
CA GLY A 13 2.65 6.37 8.32
C GLY A 13 4.14 6.00 8.24
N ALA A 14 4.54 5.09 7.32
CA ALA A 14 5.96 4.77 7.10
C ALA A 14 6.77 5.94 6.51
N PHE A 15 6.10 6.96 5.96
CA PHE A 15 6.68 8.14 5.34
C PHE A 15 6.40 9.42 6.14
N SER A 16 5.76 9.31 7.31
CA SER A 16 5.55 10.47 8.18
C SER A 16 6.89 11.05 8.66
N ARG A 17 6.88 12.33 9.05
CA ARG A 17 8.10 13.01 9.54
C ARG A 17 8.65 12.33 10.79
N GLU A 18 7.78 11.93 11.70
CA GLU A 18 8.16 11.22 12.93
C GLU A 18 8.85 9.89 12.62
N THR A 19 8.38 9.18 11.59
CA THR A 19 8.99 7.93 11.13
C THR A 19 10.33 8.17 10.44
N LEU A 20 10.46 9.23 9.65
CA LEU A 20 11.70 9.55 8.96
C LEU A 20 12.80 10.02 9.92
N ASP A 21 12.43 10.76 10.96
CA ASP A 21 13.34 11.32 11.96
C ASP A 21 13.63 10.36 13.13
N ASP A 22 12.95 9.22 13.19
CA ASP A 22 13.17 8.19 14.23
C ASP A 22 14.60 7.63 14.17
N PRO A 23 15.39 7.71 15.24
CA PRO A 23 16.78 7.28 15.25
C PRO A 23 16.96 5.76 15.07
N GLU A 24 16.02 4.94 15.52
CA GLU A 24 16.06 3.50 15.31
C GLU A 24 15.79 3.15 13.85
N ILE A 25 14.79 3.77 13.25
CA ILE A 25 14.50 3.60 11.82
C ILE A 25 15.68 4.10 10.99
N ALA A 26 16.30 5.22 11.38
CA ALA A 26 17.50 5.73 10.71
C ALA A 26 18.67 4.76 10.83
N ARG A 27 18.86 4.10 11.98
CA ARG A 27 19.86 3.05 12.21
C ARG A 27 19.61 1.86 11.29
N LEU A 28 18.38 1.32 11.28
CA LEU A 28 18.01 0.19 10.44
C LEU A 28 18.15 0.52 8.94
N ARG A 29 17.79 1.72 8.53
CA ARG A 29 17.92 2.19 7.14
C ARG A 29 19.37 2.15 6.67
N ARG A 30 20.35 2.51 7.52
CA ARG A 30 21.78 2.41 7.20
C ARG A 30 22.27 0.97 7.02
N MET A 31 21.55 -0.01 7.58
CA MET A 31 21.89 -1.44 7.46
C MET A 31 21.32 -2.07 6.17
N VAL A 32 20.34 -1.42 5.52
CA VAL A 32 19.76 -1.91 4.28
C VAL A 32 20.82 -1.90 3.15
N ARG A 33 20.91 -3.01 2.44
CA ARG A 33 21.73 -3.16 1.24
C ARG A 33 20.81 -3.49 0.08
N LEU A 34 20.81 -2.64 -0.95
CA LEU A 34 20.09 -2.87 -2.18
C LEU A 34 20.98 -3.65 -3.15
N LYS A 35 20.41 -4.64 -3.81
CA LYS A 35 21.05 -5.42 -4.87
C LYS A 35 20.09 -5.55 -6.04
N PRO A 36 20.59 -5.53 -7.28
CA PRO A 36 19.77 -5.88 -8.43
C PRO A 36 19.17 -7.27 -8.25
N TYR A 37 17.96 -7.44 -8.76
CA TYR A 37 17.31 -8.75 -8.83
C TYR A 37 17.52 -9.30 -10.26
N GLU A 38 18.32 -10.32 -10.38
CA GLU A 38 18.67 -10.90 -11.68
C GLU A 38 18.59 -12.44 -11.62
N PRO A 39 18.14 -13.07 -12.72
CA PRO A 39 17.53 -12.46 -13.92
C PRO A 39 16.11 -11.95 -13.65
N ILE A 40 15.68 -10.94 -14.42
CA ILE A 40 14.30 -10.46 -14.40
C ILE A 40 13.51 -11.24 -15.48
N ALA A 41 12.39 -11.83 -15.10
CA ALA A 41 11.48 -12.49 -16.03
C ALA A 41 10.73 -11.47 -16.91
N PRO A 42 10.20 -11.85 -18.08
CA PRO A 42 9.36 -10.97 -18.88
C PRO A 42 8.02 -10.66 -18.16
N TRP A 43 7.35 -9.58 -18.58
CA TRP A 43 6.01 -9.26 -18.09
C TRP A 43 5.08 -10.49 -18.15
N PRO A 44 4.22 -10.73 -17.16
CA PRO A 44 3.91 -9.89 -16.00
C PRO A 44 4.82 -10.08 -14.78
N LYS A 45 5.87 -10.90 -14.86
CA LYS A 45 6.80 -11.23 -13.78
C LYS A 45 8.08 -10.37 -13.78
N ASP A 46 7.96 -9.15 -14.27
CA ASP A 46 9.06 -8.20 -14.45
C ASP A 46 9.39 -7.34 -13.23
N ARG A 47 8.66 -7.54 -12.13
CA ARG A 47 8.82 -6.78 -10.87
C ARG A 47 8.97 -7.66 -9.65
N PRO A 48 9.91 -8.61 -9.68
CA PRO A 48 10.17 -9.45 -8.52
C PRO A 48 10.80 -8.65 -7.38
N GLY A 49 10.63 -9.13 -6.17
CA GLY A 49 11.27 -8.56 -4.98
C GLY A 49 11.71 -9.65 -4.03
N ARG A 50 12.85 -9.47 -3.39
CA ARG A 50 13.34 -10.35 -2.33
C ARG A 50 13.84 -9.53 -1.16
N VAL A 51 13.47 -9.95 0.03
CA VAL A 51 13.98 -9.37 1.28
C VAL A 51 14.65 -10.47 2.07
N THR A 52 15.88 -10.22 2.52
CA THR A 52 16.58 -11.11 3.42
C THR A 52 16.92 -10.34 4.70
N TRP A 53 16.44 -10.85 5.82
CA TRP A 53 16.76 -10.36 7.17
C TRP A 53 17.84 -11.25 7.78
N ARG A 54 18.88 -10.61 8.28
CA ARG A 54 19.90 -11.28 9.10
C ARG A 54 19.78 -10.76 10.53
N LEU A 55 19.39 -11.63 11.42
CA LEU A 55 19.14 -11.29 12.82
C LEU A 55 20.42 -11.39 13.64
N SER A 56 20.47 -10.72 14.78
CA SER A 56 21.63 -10.71 15.68
C SER A 56 21.94 -12.08 16.29
N ASN A 57 20.96 -12.97 16.37
CA ASN A 57 21.12 -14.36 16.82
C ASN A 57 21.67 -15.29 15.73
N GLY A 58 21.97 -14.78 14.53
CA GLY A 58 22.48 -15.54 13.40
C GLY A 58 21.41 -16.13 12.48
N GLU A 59 20.13 -16.04 12.83
CA GLU A 59 19.03 -16.48 11.94
C GLU A 59 18.94 -15.64 10.66
N VAL A 60 18.51 -16.29 9.60
CA VAL A 60 18.31 -15.65 8.30
C VAL A 60 16.91 -15.96 7.80
N TRP A 61 16.10 -14.93 7.64
CA TRP A 61 14.76 -15.03 7.06
C TRP A 61 14.74 -14.43 5.67
N THR A 62 14.15 -15.13 4.72
CA THR A 62 14.04 -14.66 3.33
C THR A 62 12.63 -14.83 2.85
N GLU A 63 12.09 -13.75 2.30
CA GLU A 63 10.82 -13.72 1.59
C GLU A 63 11.04 -13.17 0.18
N ALA A 64 10.34 -13.75 -0.77
CA ALA A 64 10.41 -13.35 -2.16
C ALA A 64 9.01 -13.32 -2.78
N VAL A 65 8.79 -12.36 -3.67
CA VAL A 65 7.59 -12.24 -4.48
C VAL A 65 8.01 -12.16 -5.96
N GLU A 66 7.30 -12.85 -6.82
CA GLU A 66 7.57 -12.82 -8.26
C GLU A 66 7.00 -11.56 -8.92
N ASN A 67 5.89 -11.01 -8.36
CA ASN A 67 5.16 -9.90 -8.93
C ASN A 67 4.74 -8.90 -7.85
N ALA A 68 4.54 -7.65 -8.26
CA ALA A 68 3.93 -6.64 -7.41
C ALA A 68 2.42 -6.95 -7.25
N ARG A 69 1.92 -6.89 -6.01
CA ARG A 69 0.49 -6.96 -5.71
C ARG A 69 -0.25 -5.82 -6.44
N GLY A 70 -1.42 -6.12 -7.00
CA GLY A 70 -2.21 -5.21 -7.83
C GLY A 70 -1.98 -5.38 -9.34
N GLY A 71 -1.12 -6.30 -9.75
CA GLY A 71 -0.97 -6.71 -11.15
C GLY A 71 -2.12 -7.64 -11.61
N ALA A 72 -2.15 -7.96 -12.90
CA ALA A 72 -3.21 -8.77 -13.51
C ALA A 72 -3.31 -10.19 -12.92
N ASP A 73 -2.19 -10.73 -12.45
CA ASP A 73 -2.06 -12.05 -11.84
C ASP A 73 -2.29 -12.06 -10.32
N GLN A 74 -2.25 -10.90 -9.67
CA GLN A 74 -2.53 -10.70 -8.25
C GLN A 74 -3.34 -9.40 -8.02
N PRO A 75 -4.57 -9.28 -8.58
CA PRO A 75 -5.36 -8.07 -8.46
C PRO A 75 -5.73 -7.79 -6.99
N PHE A 76 -5.91 -6.54 -6.66
CA PHE A 76 -6.52 -6.18 -5.39
C PHE A 76 -8.00 -6.59 -5.39
N SER A 77 -8.48 -7.09 -4.26
CA SER A 77 -9.92 -7.23 -4.03
C SER A 77 -10.58 -5.86 -3.89
N THR A 78 -11.90 -5.82 -4.05
CA THR A 78 -12.68 -4.60 -3.78
C THR A 78 -12.45 -4.09 -2.34
N ASP A 79 -12.41 -5.01 -1.37
CA ASP A 79 -12.19 -4.64 0.03
C ASP A 79 -10.78 -4.07 0.25
N ASP A 80 -9.72 -4.65 -0.34
CA ASP A 80 -8.38 -4.07 -0.30
C ASP A 80 -8.34 -2.62 -0.82
N LEU A 81 -9.09 -2.35 -1.90
CA LEU A 81 -9.16 -1.01 -2.49
C LEU A 81 -9.91 -0.03 -1.57
N ILE A 82 -11.05 -0.46 -1.01
CA ILE A 82 -11.84 0.36 -0.09
C ILE A 82 -11.06 0.63 1.20
N ASP A 83 -10.40 -0.36 1.77
CA ASP A 83 -9.57 -0.19 2.97
C ASP A 83 -8.44 0.82 2.73
N LYS A 84 -7.81 0.75 1.56
CA LYS A 84 -6.79 1.72 1.17
C LYS A 84 -7.36 3.12 1.01
N ILE A 85 -8.51 3.27 0.38
CA ILE A 85 -9.21 4.55 0.22
C ILE A 85 -9.58 5.10 1.59
N ASP A 86 -10.15 4.28 2.46
CA ASP A 86 -10.50 4.65 3.84
C ASP A 86 -9.28 5.19 4.58
N ALA A 87 -8.19 4.45 4.58
CA ALA A 87 -6.96 4.84 5.26
C ALA A 87 -6.36 6.16 4.75
N LEU A 88 -6.58 6.50 3.48
CA LEU A 88 -6.04 7.70 2.86
C LEU A 88 -6.96 8.93 2.97
N THR A 89 -8.28 8.72 3.03
CA THR A 89 -9.24 9.81 2.84
C THR A 89 -10.16 10.08 4.02
N ARG A 90 -10.39 9.12 4.92
CA ARG A 90 -11.36 9.23 6.02
C ARG A 90 -11.20 10.49 6.89
N THR A 91 -9.98 10.94 7.11
CA THR A 91 -9.71 12.13 7.92
C THR A 91 -9.96 13.45 7.20
N VAL A 92 -9.91 13.46 5.86
CA VAL A 92 -10.07 14.67 5.03
C VAL A 92 -11.45 14.69 4.38
N PHE A 93 -11.91 13.55 3.89
CA PHE A 93 -13.20 13.36 3.20
C PHE A 93 -13.92 12.15 3.81
N PRO A 94 -14.51 12.28 5.01
CA PRO A 94 -15.13 11.16 5.73
C PRO A 94 -16.16 10.36 4.92
N PRO A 95 -17.00 10.96 4.04
CA PRO A 95 -17.99 10.22 3.26
C PRO A 95 -17.38 9.46 2.06
N MET A 96 -16.18 9.80 1.61
CA MET A 96 -15.60 9.27 0.37
C MET A 96 -15.52 7.74 0.31
N PRO A 97 -15.03 7.01 1.33
CA PRO A 97 -14.94 5.57 1.27
C PRO A 97 -16.31 4.90 1.06
N ASP A 98 -17.34 5.38 1.73
CA ASP A 98 -18.70 4.80 1.65
C ASP A 98 -19.35 5.11 0.31
N THR A 99 -19.16 6.31 -0.23
CA THR A 99 -19.64 6.67 -1.57
C THR A 99 -18.94 5.87 -2.66
N LEU A 100 -17.62 5.68 -2.56
CA LEU A 100 -16.87 4.84 -3.50
C LEU A 100 -17.25 3.36 -3.39
N ARG A 101 -17.51 2.85 -2.19
CA ARG A 101 -18.04 1.49 -2.02
C ARG A 101 -19.38 1.35 -2.77
N ARG A 102 -20.28 2.32 -2.68
CA ARG A 102 -21.57 2.29 -3.41
C ARG A 102 -21.39 2.36 -4.92
N LEU A 103 -20.44 3.17 -5.41
CA LEU A 103 -20.11 3.20 -6.84
C LEU A 103 -19.71 1.82 -7.38
N ILE A 104 -18.97 1.05 -6.59
CA ILE A 104 -18.49 -0.28 -6.98
C ILE A 104 -19.60 -1.34 -6.84
N THR A 105 -20.37 -1.30 -5.75
CA THR A 105 -21.37 -2.34 -5.43
C THR A 105 -22.72 -2.10 -6.11
N HIS A 106 -23.05 -0.85 -6.44
CA HIS A 106 -24.32 -0.45 -7.07
C HIS A 106 -24.09 0.49 -8.27
N PRO A 107 -23.30 0.07 -9.28
CA PRO A 107 -22.90 0.97 -10.36
C PRO A 107 -24.07 1.58 -11.14
N ASN A 108 -25.16 0.83 -11.34
CA ASN A 108 -26.33 1.32 -12.07
C ASN A 108 -27.06 2.45 -11.33
N ILE A 109 -27.14 2.39 -10.02
CA ILE A 109 -27.77 3.43 -9.20
C ILE A 109 -26.90 4.68 -9.22
N MET A 110 -25.62 4.52 -9.06
CA MET A 110 -24.68 5.64 -9.04
C MET A 110 -24.51 6.30 -10.40
N ALA A 111 -24.57 5.52 -11.50
CA ALA A 111 -24.51 6.05 -12.86
C ALA A 111 -25.73 6.92 -13.25
N ALA A 112 -26.84 6.78 -12.55
CA ALA A 112 -28.03 7.61 -12.74
C ALA A 112 -27.93 8.99 -12.06
N LEU A 113 -26.95 9.20 -11.18
CA LEU A 113 -26.73 10.46 -10.49
C LEU A 113 -25.83 11.40 -11.32
N PRO A 114 -26.09 12.71 -11.32
CA PRO A 114 -25.17 13.68 -11.86
C PRO A 114 -23.80 13.57 -11.16
N TRP A 115 -22.71 13.55 -11.93
CA TRP A 115 -21.36 13.41 -11.35
C TRP A 115 -21.02 14.47 -10.30
N ARG A 116 -21.49 15.71 -10.48
CA ARG A 116 -21.33 16.78 -9.50
C ARG A 116 -21.89 16.41 -8.11
N ASP A 117 -23.04 15.70 -8.10
CA ASP A 117 -23.71 15.33 -6.84
C ASP A 117 -22.94 14.18 -6.14
N VAL A 118 -22.39 13.26 -6.93
CA VAL A 118 -21.49 12.20 -6.43
C VAL A 118 -20.22 12.81 -5.84
N VAL A 119 -19.62 13.80 -6.49
CA VAL A 119 -18.44 14.51 -5.98
C VAL A 119 -18.77 15.29 -4.72
N ALA A 120 -19.88 16.01 -4.68
CA ALA A 120 -20.32 16.74 -3.50
C ALA A 120 -20.51 15.78 -2.30
N GLU A 121 -21.17 14.65 -2.52
CA GLU A 121 -21.31 13.64 -1.49
C GLU A 121 -19.95 13.09 -0.99
N MET A 122 -19.02 12.80 -1.89
CA MET A 122 -17.69 12.30 -1.52
C MET A 122 -16.89 13.31 -0.68
N THR A 123 -17.09 14.61 -0.92
CA THR A 123 -16.32 15.68 -0.27
C THR A 123 -17.02 16.28 0.94
N GLY A 124 -18.27 15.91 1.22
CA GLY A 124 -19.04 16.42 2.34
C GLY A 124 -19.59 17.84 2.09
N GLY A 125 -19.78 18.19 0.81
CA GLY A 125 -20.30 19.50 0.38
C GLY A 125 -21.80 19.52 0.24
#